data_527424a56253081ff68df96311ffe3b4
#
_entry.id   527424a56253081ff68df96311ffe3b4
#
_cell.length_a   1.000
_cell.length_b   1.000
_cell.length_c   1.000
_cell.angle_alpha   90.00
_cell.angle_beta   90.00
_cell.angle_gamma   90.00
#
_symmetry.space_group_name_H-M   'P 1'
#
loop_
_entity.id
_entity.type
_entity.pdbx_description
1 polymer ?
#
loop_
_entity_poly.entity_id
_entity_poly.type
_entity_poly.pdbx_seq_one_letter_code
_entity_poly.pdbx_strand_id
1 'polypeptide(L)'
;LNTAIQRIMTGAHLRGWDVYGILDGTDGLCVNPPAVIKLDDMLLPIENARLAGSFLHNGRATALNFETATETGQIDSFNKQLRKSLRALQLDALILIGGNGSLSLAWANREIYRDLQLICIPKTIDMDIPLTDSTIGFDTAVQQLTTFCDQLMLTARSHHRWFVVQSMGRDCGMLSLHAGIA
;
A
#
# COMPACT_ATOMS: atom_id res chain seq x y z
N LEU A 1 -5.24 5.87 -2.81
CA LEU A 1 -4.21 5.96 -1.77
C LEU A 1 -4.01 7.40 -1.30
N ASN A 2 -3.80 8.36 -2.20
CA ASN A 2 -3.60 9.77 -1.84
C ASN A 2 -4.77 10.36 -1.03
N THR A 3 -6.01 9.97 -1.33
CA THR A 3 -7.19 10.35 -0.55
C THR A 3 -7.11 9.87 0.91
N ALA A 4 -6.60 8.65 1.13
CA ALA A 4 -6.40 8.14 2.49
C ALA A 4 -5.34 8.95 3.24
N ILE A 5 -4.21 9.24 2.59
CA ILE A 5 -3.15 10.08 3.16
C ILE A 5 -3.70 11.46 3.51
N GLN A 6 -4.46 12.09 2.61
CA GLN A 6 -5.07 13.40 2.87
C GLN A 6 -6.03 13.37 4.07
N ARG A 7 -6.84 12.31 4.20
CA ARG A 7 -7.75 12.15 5.34
C ARG A 7 -7.00 12.00 6.66
N ILE A 8 -5.89 11.28 6.65
CA ILE A 8 -4.99 11.16 7.81
C ILE A 8 -4.42 12.53 8.16
N MET A 9 -3.88 13.26 7.19
CA MET A 9 -3.35 14.61 7.38
C MET A 9 -4.41 15.55 7.99
N THR A 10 -5.58 15.62 7.38
CA THR A 10 -6.68 16.46 7.87
C THR A 10 -7.09 16.09 9.30
N GLY A 11 -7.25 14.79 9.58
CA GLY A 11 -7.63 14.31 10.90
C GLY A 11 -6.60 14.58 11.98
N ALA A 12 -5.32 14.49 11.64
CA ALA A 12 -4.21 14.80 12.54
C ALA A 12 -4.08 16.32 12.78
N HIS A 13 -4.17 17.11 11.72
CA HIS A 13 -4.11 18.58 11.83
C HIS A 13 -5.21 19.15 12.73
N LEU A 14 -6.44 18.66 12.62
CA LEU A 14 -7.54 19.04 13.52
C LEU A 14 -7.29 18.71 15.00
N ARG A 15 -6.32 17.85 15.29
CA ARG A 15 -5.88 17.46 16.64
C ARG A 15 -4.59 18.12 17.08
N GLY A 16 -4.03 18.99 16.25
CA GLY A 16 -2.74 19.65 16.49
C GLY A 16 -1.54 18.70 16.42
N TRP A 17 -1.66 17.59 15.64
CA TRP A 17 -0.58 16.63 15.46
C TRP A 17 0.23 16.94 14.22
N ASP A 18 1.54 16.76 14.31
CA ASP A 18 2.43 16.79 13.17
C ASP A 18 2.39 15.45 12.42
N VAL A 19 2.32 15.48 11.09
CA VAL A 19 2.34 14.31 10.23
C VAL A 19 3.57 14.33 9.34
N TYR A 20 4.25 13.20 9.28
CA TYR A 20 5.40 13.00 8.41
C TYR A 20 5.10 11.88 7.42
N GLY A 21 5.36 12.13 6.15
CA GLY A 21 5.30 11.13 5.09
C GLY A 21 6.67 10.48 4.92
N ILE A 22 6.69 9.16 4.89
CA ILE A 22 7.89 8.39 4.60
C ILE A 22 7.90 8.11 3.10
N LEU A 23 8.91 8.61 2.39
CA LEU A 23 9.07 8.39 0.96
C LEU A 23 9.51 6.95 0.70
N ASP A 24 9.07 6.38 -0.42
CA ASP A 24 9.41 5.02 -0.86
C ASP A 24 9.10 3.94 0.19
N GLY A 25 8.09 4.16 1.04
CA GLY A 25 7.62 3.20 2.05
C GLY A 25 8.72 2.81 3.04
N THR A 26 8.84 1.51 3.36
CA THR A 26 9.85 1.02 4.31
C THR A 26 11.29 1.20 3.85
N ASP A 27 11.52 1.30 2.53
CA ASP A 27 12.86 1.54 1.98
C ASP A 27 13.38 2.91 2.42
N GLY A 28 12.50 3.93 2.47
CA GLY A 28 12.85 5.26 2.96
C GLY A 28 13.23 5.31 4.45
N LEU A 29 12.78 4.37 5.27
CA LEU A 29 13.23 4.21 6.65
C LEU A 29 14.61 3.56 6.74
N CYS A 30 15.03 2.85 5.70
CA CYS A 30 16.30 2.11 5.69
C CYS A 30 17.48 2.91 5.12
N VAL A 31 17.25 4.13 4.61
CA VAL A 31 18.32 5.05 4.22
C VAL A 31 18.80 5.90 5.41
N ASN A 32 19.95 6.53 5.28
CA ASN A 32 20.51 7.38 6.34
C ASN A 32 20.96 8.74 5.76
N PRO A 33 20.31 9.86 6.13
CA PRO A 33 19.16 9.97 7.05
C PRO A 33 17.88 9.37 6.45
N PRO A 34 16.86 9.03 7.28
CA PRO A 34 15.57 8.55 6.79
C PRO A 34 14.91 9.55 5.83
N ALA A 35 14.35 9.03 4.73
CA ALA A 35 13.70 9.84 3.72
C ALA A 35 12.27 10.19 4.16
N VAL A 36 12.12 11.32 4.84
CA VAL A 36 10.83 11.80 5.36
C VAL A 36 10.57 13.25 4.97
N ILE A 37 9.29 13.57 4.77
CA ILE A 37 8.83 14.95 4.54
C ILE A 37 7.73 15.29 5.55
N LYS A 38 7.70 16.52 6.05
CA LYS A 38 6.57 16.99 6.85
C LYS A 38 5.37 17.21 5.92
N LEU A 39 4.23 16.62 6.27
CA LEU A 39 3.00 16.75 5.51
C LEU A 39 2.18 17.90 6.07
N ASP A 40 1.90 18.88 5.24
CA ASP A 40 1.00 19.98 5.53
C ASP A 40 -0.05 20.11 4.41
N ASP A 41 -1.05 20.94 4.61
CA ASP A 41 -2.17 21.11 3.67
C ASP A 41 -1.73 21.64 2.28
N MET A 42 -0.54 22.22 2.17
CA MET A 42 0.00 22.70 0.90
C MET A 42 0.61 21.59 0.05
N LEU A 43 1.06 20.48 0.68
CA LEU A 43 1.73 19.39 -0.04
C LEU A 43 0.77 18.47 -0.77
N LEU A 44 -0.47 18.33 -0.30
CA LEU A 44 -1.47 17.50 -0.95
C LEU A 44 -2.82 18.22 -1.04
N PRO A 45 -2.99 19.18 -1.97
CA PRO A 45 -4.27 19.79 -2.25
C PRO A 45 -5.35 18.74 -2.57
N ILE A 46 -6.61 19.04 -2.25
CA ILE A 46 -7.76 18.12 -2.47
C ILE A 46 -7.82 17.62 -3.92
N GLU A 47 -7.48 18.47 -4.87
CA GLU A 47 -7.43 18.14 -6.29
C GLU A 47 -6.45 17.02 -6.59
N ASN A 48 -5.26 17.07 -5.99
CA ASN A 48 -4.21 16.07 -6.16
C ASN A 48 -4.46 14.78 -5.37
N ALA A 49 -5.28 14.83 -4.32
CA ALA A 49 -5.66 13.64 -3.54
C ALA A 49 -6.40 12.58 -4.37
N ARG A 50 -7.06 12.98 -5.46
CA ARG A 50 -7.80 12.09 -6.37
C ARG A 50 -6.93 11.49 -7.46
N LEU A 51 -5.68 11.95 -7.62
CA LEU A 51 -4.78 11.40 -8.62
C LEU A 51 -4.40 9.95 -8.27
N ALA A 52 -4.22 9.15 -9.30
CA ALA A 52 -3.75 7.78 -9.16
C ALA A 52 -2.31 7.72 -8.61
N GLY A 53 -1.92 6.59 -8.07
CA GLY A 53 -0.59 6.37 -7.51
C GLY A 53 -0.46 6.80 -6.05
N SER A 54 0.76 7.10 -5.65
CA SER A 54 1.12 7.62 -4.33
C SER A 54 2.11 8.77 -4.49
N PHE A 55 1.80 9.92 -3.92
CA PHE A 55 2.76 11.04 -3.93
C PHE A 55 3.95 10.81 -2.98
N LEU A 56 3.81 9.86 -2.03
CA LEU A 56 4.92 9.39 -1.19
C LEU A 56 5.72 8.26 -1.85
N HIS A 57 5.39 7.93 -3.10
CA HIS A 57 5.91 6.79 -3.84
C HIS A 57 5.57 5.44 -3.17
N ASN A 58 6.16 4.35 -3.66
CA ASN A 58 5.96 3.02 -3.11
C ASN A 58 7.30 2.29 -3.12
N GLY A 59 7.82 1.97 -1.96
CA GLY A 59 8.92 1.02 -1.82
C GLY A 59 8.39 -0.41 -1.94
N ARG A 60 9.20 -1.30 -2.46
CA ARG A 60 8.88 -2.73 -2.52
C ARG A 60 9.64 -3.53 -1.46
N ALA A 61 10.34 -2.86 -0.53
CA ALA A 61 11.33 -3.53 0.32
C ALA A 61 12.23 -4.45 -0.54
N THR A 62 12.74 -3.91 -1.64
CA THR A 62 13.43 -4.63 -2.71
C THR A 62 14.66 -5.41 -2.21
N ALA A 63 15.14 -5.08 -1.01
CA ALA A 63 16.18 -5.82 -0.33
C ALA A 63 15.70 -7.14 0.32
N LEU A 64 14.38 -7.38 0.38
CA LEU A 64 13.84 -8.50 1.13
C LEU A 64 12.94 -9.38 0.24
N ASN A 65 13.55 -10.23 -0.53
CA ASN A 65 12.91 -11.48 -0.88
C ASN A 65 12.91 -12.33 0.40
N PHE A 66 11.75 -12.42 1.09
CA PHE A 66 11.62 -13.05 2.42
C PHE A 66 12.16 -14.49 2.47
N GLU A 67 12.04 -15.24 1.37
CA GLU A 67 12.52 -16.62 1.29
C GLU A 67 14.06 -16.70 1.29
N THR A 68 14.73 -15.73 0.63
CA THR A 68 16.20 -15.73 0.54
C THR A 68 16.87 -14.83 1.58
N ALA A 69 16.18 -13.83 2.10
CA ALA A 69 16.73 -12.86 3.05
C ALA A 69 16.92 -13.45 4.47
N THR A 70 16.10 -14.45 4.84
CA THR A 70 16.27 -15.20 6.12
C THR A 70 17.59 -15.97 6.15
N GLU A 71 18.04 -16.46 5.01
CA GLU A 71 19.29 -17.23 4.92
C GLU A 71 20.56 -16.37 4.88
N THR A 72 20.44 -15.07 4.54
CA THR A 72 21.59 -14.20 4.27
C THR A 72 21.89 -13.15 5.36
N GLY A 73 21.16 -13.14 6.48
CA GLY A 73 21.30 -12.10 7.52
C GLY A 73 20.88 -10.69 7.09
N GLN A 74 20.30 -10.53 5.90
CA GLN A 74 19.84 -9.24 5.38
C GLN A 74 18.66 -8.68 6.19
N ILE A 75 17.84 -9.56 6.77
CA ILE A 75 16.73 -9.17 7.64
C ILE A 75 17.27 -8.49 8.91
N ASP A 76 18.35 -8.99 9.49
CA ASP A 76 18.91 -8.42 10.72
C ASP A 76 19.48 -7.01 10.47
N SER A 77 20.15 -6.80 9.35
CA SER A 77 20.66 -5.48 8.97
C SER A 77 19.53 -4.48 8.69
N PHE A 78 18.48 -4.92 7.99
CA PHE A 78 17.28 -4.15 7.74
C PHE A 78 16.59 -3.78 9.05
N ASN A 79 16.34 -4.75 9.93
CA ASN A 79 15.70 -4.53 11.21
C ASN A 79 16.51 -3.59 12.13
N LYS A 80 17.83 -3.68 12.09
CA LYS A 80 18.72 -2.77 12.84
C LYS A 80 18.60 -1.34 12.32
N GLN A 81 18.59 -1.14 11.00
CA GLN A 81 18.45 0.18 10.41
C GLN A 81 17.04 0.74 10.66
N LEU A 82 16.00 -0.06 10.51
CA LEU A 82 14.62 0.31 10.78
C LEU A 82 14.45 0.81 12.23
N ARG A 83 14.95 0.04 13.21
CA ARG A 83 14.94 0.45 14.63
C ARG A 83 15.66 1.78 14.87
N LYS A 84 16.82 1.95 14.23
CA LYS A 84 17.61 3.19 14.34
C LYS A 84 16.82 4.38 13.81
N SER A 85 16.20 4.24 12.66
CA SER A 85 15.42 5.30 12.01
C SER A 85 14.17 5.67 12.80
N LEU A 86 13.41 4.69 13.28
CA LEU A 86 12.22 4.93 14.10
C LEU A 86 12.56 5.67 15.40
N ARG A 87 13.66 5.30 16.06
CA ARG A 87 14.14 6.01 17.26
C ARG A 87 14.59 7.43 16.95
N ALA A 88 15.27 7.65 15.82
CA ALA A 88 15.75 8.98 15.42
C ALA A 88 14.58 9.91 15.08
N LEU A 89 13.50 9.40 14.54
CA LEU A 89 12.31 10.16 14.18
C LEU A 89 11.40 10.49 15.36
N GLN A 90 11.57 9.83 16.52
CA GLN A 90 10.78 10.04 17.74
C GLN A 90 9.27 10.07 17.49
N LEU A 91 8.76 9.11 16.72
CA LEU A 91 7.36 9.00 16.35
C LEU A 91 6.53 8.46 17.51
N ASP A 92 5.34 9.01 17.74
CA ASP A 92 4.34 8.49 18.68
C ASP A 92 3.51 7.37 18.05
N ALA A 93 3.25 7.46 16.73
CA ALA A 93 2.47 6.49 15.99
C ALA A 93 3.00 6.33 14.57
N LEU A 94 2.73 5.15 13.97
CA LEU A 94 3.01 4.86 12.57
C LEU A 94 1.75 4.30 11.91
N ILE A 95 1.39 4.86 10.77
CA ILE A 95 0.32 4.34 9.92
C ILE A 95 0.98 3.71 8.69
N LEU A 96 0.81 2.40 8.55
CA LEU A 96 1.29 1.63 7.41
C LEU A 96 0.14 1.35 6.45
N ILE A 97 0.22 1.88 5.23
CA ILE A 97 -0.78 1.63 4.18
C ILE A 97 -0.14 0.72 3.15
N GLY A 98 -0.60 -0.51 3.04
CA GLY A 98 0.04 -1.47 2.15
C GLY A 98 -0.76 -2.74 1.91
N GLY A 99 -0.27 -3.58 1.01
CA GLY A 99 -0.82 -4.89 0.70
C GLY A 99 -0.28 -5.98 1.62
N ASN A 100 -0.61 -7.23 1.29
CA ASN A 100 -0.26 -8.42 2.06
C ASN A 100 1.22 -8.46 2.44
N GLY A 101 2.15 -8.22 1.51
CA GLY A 101 3.58 -8.24 1.81
C GLY A 101 4.00 -7.20 2.86
N SER A 102 3.47 -5.97 2.78
CA SER A 102 3.78 -4.92 3.76
C SER A 102 3.23 -5.24 5.15
N LEU A 103 2.01 -5.78 5.22
CA LEU A 103 1.38 -6.14 6.50
C LEU A 103 2.05 -7.36 7.12
N SER A 104 2.42 -8.35 6.32
CA SER A 104 3.19 -9.51 6.75
C SER A 104 4.57 -9.12 7.30
N LEU A 105 5.25 -8.17 6.64
CA LEU A 105 6.52 -7.62 7.11
C LEU A 105 6.36 -6.92 8.48
N ALA A 106 5.32 -6.10 8.62
CA ALA A 106 5.03 -5.42 9.88
C ALA A 106 4.74 -6.43 11.00
N TRP A 107 3.97 -7.46 10.73
CA TRP A 107 3.68 -8.53 11.68
C TRP A 107 4.92 -9.33 12.07
N ALA A 108 5.73 -9.75 11.12
CA ALA A 108 6.97 -10.48 11.37
C ALA A 108 7.94 -9.67 12.24
N ASN A 109 7.93 -8.34 12.08
CA ASN A 109 8.79 -7.42 12.82
C ASN A 109 8.07 -6.66 13.95
N ARG A 110 6.92 -7.14 14.44
CA ARG A 110 6.11 -6.44 15.45
C ARG A 110 6.86 -6.00 16.70
N GLU A 111 7.91 -6.71 17.10
CA GLU A 111 8.76 -6.34 18.22
C GLU A 111 9.56 -5.04 17.98
N ILE A 112 9.76 -4.65 16.72
CA ILE A 112 10.41 -3.38 16.39
C ILE A 112 9.46 -2.21 16.68
N TYR A 113 8.15 -2.45 16.52
CA TYR A 113 7.10 -1.45 16.70
C TYR A 113 6.47 -1.48 18.09
N ARG A 114 7.03 -2.24 19.05
CA ARG A 114 6.42 -2.48 20.36
C ARG A 114 6.16 -1.19 21.16
N ASP A 115 7.05 -0.23 21.04
CA ASP A 115 6.97 1.06 21.74
C ASP A 115 6.26 2.13 20.90
N LEU A 116 5.67 1.75 19.77
CA LEU A 116 5.04 2.63 18.79
C LEU A 116 3.60 2.18 18.55
N GLN A 117 2.67 3.12 18.47
CA GLN A 117 1.31 2.80 18.04
C GLN A 117 1.28 2.52 16.55
N LEU A 118 1.16 1.25 16.16
CA LEU A 118 1.12 0.83 14.76
C LEU A 118 -0.33 0.60 14.31
N ILE A 119 -0.74 1.30 13.26
CA ILE A 119 -2.02 1.11 12.58
C ILE A 119 -1.72 0.65 11.15
N CYS A 120 -2.33 -0.46 10.73
CA CYS A 120 -2.20 -1.00 9.39
C CYS A 120 -3.50 -0.77 8.61
N ILE A 121 -3.39 -0.18 7.42
CA ILE A 121 -4.52 0.05 6.51
C ILE A 121 -4.32 -0.83 5.26
N PRO A 122 -5.24 -1.77 4.97
CA PRO A 122 -5.11 -2.67 3.83
C PRO A 122 -5.28 -1.92 2.50
N LYS A 123 -4.27 -1.98 1.64
CA LYS A 123 -4.26 -1.39 0.31
C LYS A 123 -3.69 -2.40 -0.69
N THR A 124 -4.57 -3.01 -1.44
CA THR A 124 -4.27 -3.96 -2.53
C THR A 124 -5.48 -4.06 -3.46
N ILE A 125 -5.24 -4.39 -4.72
CA ILE A 125 -6.30 -4.72 -5.68
C ILE A 125 -6.65 -6.21 -5.64
N ASP A 126 -5.86 -7.04 -4.95
CA ASP A 126 -5.96 -8.50 -5.01
C ASP A 126 -7.01 -9.06 -4.04
N MET A 127 -7.41 -8.28 -3.02
CA MET A 127 -8.32 -8.72 -1.94
C MET A 127 -7.80 -9.98 -1.21
N ASP A 128 -6.49 -10.06 -1.02
CA ASP A 128 -5.75 -11.22 -0.50
C ASP A 128 -5.39 -11.10 0.99
N ILE A 129 -5.99 -10.14 1.70
CA ILE A 129 -5.73 -9.89 3.13
C ILE A 129 -6.84 -10.53 3.95
N PRO A 130 -6.53 -11.52 4.81
CA PRO A 130 -7.53 -12.20 5.64
C PRO A 130 -8.24 -11.24 6.60
N LEU A 131 -9.49 -11.56 6.94
CA LEU A 131 -10.33 -10.81 7.89
C LEU A 131 -10.57 -9.35 7.49
N THR A 132 -10.57 -9.07 6.19
CA THR A 132 -10.81 -7.74 5.62
C THR A 132 -11.99 -7.81 4.67
N ASP A 133 -12.99 -6.96 4.88
CA ASP A 133 -14.18 -6.91 4.03
C ASP A 133 -13.91 -6.14 2.73
N SER A 134 -12.99 -5.17 2.76
CA SER A 134 -12.60 -4.37 1.60
C SER A 134 -11.18 -3.86 1.75
N THR A 135 -10.50 -3.64 0.62
CA THR A 135 -9.16 -3.07 0.56
C THR A 135 -9.12 -1.84 -0.32
N ILE A 136 -8.29 -0.86 0.03
CA ILE A 136 -8.12 0.34 -0.79
C ILE A 136 -7.60 -0.08 -2.17
N GLY A 137 -8.39 0.17 -3.20
CA GLY A 137 -8.05 -0.10 -4.60
C GLY A 137 -8.80 -1.26 -5.24
N PHE A 138 -9.37 -2.19 -4.47
CA PHE A 138 -10.08 -3.35 -5.01
C PHE A 138 -11.30 -2.93 -5.85
N ASP A 139 -12.24 -2.15 -5.29
CA ASP A 139 -13.46 -1.74 -6.01
C ASP A 139 -13.14 -0.93 -7.26
N THR A 140 -12.12 -0.08 -7.20
CA THR A 140 -11.65 0.67 -8.38
C THR A 140 -11.13 -0.28 -9.46
N ALA A 141 -10.39 -1.30 -9.09
CA ALA A 141 -9.86 -2.29 -10.03
C ALA A 141 -10.98 -3.15 -10.63
N VAL A 142 -11.96 -3.58 -9.83
CA VAL A 142 -13.16 -4.29 -10.32
C VAL A 142 -13.89 -3.43 -11.35
N GLN A 143 -14.18 -2.17 -11.03
CA GLN A 143 -14.88 -1.27 -11.95
C GLN A 143 -14.13 -1.08 -13.28
N GLN A 144 -12.82 -0.93 -13.24
CA GLN A 144 -12.01 -0.79 -14.45
C GLN A 144 -12.01 -2.08 -15.28
N LEU A 145 -11.89 -3.22 -14.64
CA LEU A 145 -11.90 -4.51 -15.32
C LEU A 145 -13.27 -4.82 -15.94
N THR A 146 -14.37 -4.54 -15.24
CA THR A 146 -15.73 -4.67 -15.75
C THR A 146 -15.92 -3.80 -16.98
N THR A 147 -15.55 -2.52 -16.91
CA THR A 147 -15.64 -1.59 -18.05
C THR A 147 -14.85 -2.10 -19.25
N PHE A 148 -13.67 -2.66 -19.02
CA PHE A 148 -12.83 -3.24 -20.07
C PHE A 148 -13.50 -4.48 -20.70
N CYS A 149 -14.07 -5.36 -19.89
CA CYS A 149 -14.79 -6.55 -20.37
C CYS A 149 -16.02 -6.17 -21.21
N ASP A 150 -16.78 -5.14 -20.81
CA ASP A 150 -17.91 -4.62 -21.58
C ASP A 150 -17.49 -4.14 -22.96
N GLN A 151 -16.38 -3.42 -23.05
CA GLN A 151 -15.83 -2.97 -24.34
C GLN A 151 -15.44 -4.17 -25.25
N LEU A 152 -14.82 -5.21 -24.68
CA LEU A 152 -14.47 -6.43 -25.41
C LEU A 152 -15.71 -7.17 -25.89
N MET A 153 -16.81 -7.17 -25.14
CA MET A 153 -18.05 -7.84 -25.49
C MET A 153 -18.66 -7.28 -26.78
N LEU A 154 -18.53 -5.99 -27.03
CA LEU A 154 -19.00 -5.39 -28.30
C LEU A 154 -18.27 -5.98 -29.50
N THR A 155 -16.95 -6.15 -29.40
CA THR A 155 -16.14 -6.77 -30.46
C THR A 155 -16.43 -8.27 -30.59
N ALA A 156 -16.61 -8.98 -29.47
CA ALA A 156 -16.96 -10.39 -29.45
C ALA A 156 -18.25 -10.67 -30.23
N ARG A 157 -19.29 -9.90 -29.95
CA ARG A 157 -20.59 -10.00 -30.63
C ARG A 157 -20.50 -9.68 -32.11
N SER A 158 -19.80 -8.58 -32.48
CA SER A 158 -19.70 -8.14 -33.88
C SER A 158 -18.92 -9.12 -34.78
N HIS A 159 -17.97 -9.84 -34.21
CA HIS A 159 -17.08 -10.72 -34.97
C HIS A 159 -17.25 -12.20 -34.64
N HIS A 160 -18.27 -12.58 -33.83
CA HIS A 160 -18.50 -13.95 -33.36
C HIS A 160 -17.23 -14.57 -32.74
N ARG A 161 -16.58 -13.82 -31.84
CA ARG A 161 -15.32 -14.21 -31.19
C ARG A 161 -15.52 -14.46 -29.71
N TRP A 162 -14.65 -15.31 -29.15
CA TRP A 162 -14.50 -15.52 -27.72
C TRP A 162 -13.23 -14.85 -27.27
N PHE A 163 -13.27 -14.27 -26.06
CA PHE A 163 -12.11 -13.70 -25.40
C PHE A 163 -11.90 -14.42 -24.07
N VAL A 164 -10.64 -14.69 -23.76
CA VAL A 164 -10.19 -15.08 -22.43
C VAL A 164 -9.45 -13.90 -21.85
N VAL A 165 -9.97 -13.33 -20.76
CA VAL A 165 -9.40 -12.16 -20.11
C VAL A 165 -8.65 -12.61 -18.87
N GLN A 166 -7.34 -12.40 -18.85
CA GLN A 166 -6.52 -12.61 -17.67
C GLN A 166 -6.40 -11.32 -16.90
N SER A 167 -6.80 -11.32 -15.63
CA SER A 167 -6.61 -10.18 -14.72
C SER A 167 -5.43 -10.38 -13.78
N MET A 168 -5.02 -9.30 -13.14
CA MET A 168 -4.18 -9.37 -11.95
C MET A 168 -4.96 -10.04 -10.80
N GLY A 169 -4.30 -10.29 -9.69
CA GLY A 169 -4.90 -10.91 -8.49
C GLY A 169 -3.93 -11.84 -7.77
N ARG A 170 -2.70 -11.99 -8.30
CA ARG A 170 -1.66 -12.87 -7.76
C ARG A 170 -2.23 -14.29 -7.55
N ASP A 171 -2.29 -14.76 -6.29
CA ASP A 171 -2.81 -16.09 -5.92
C ASP A 171 -4.30 -16.05 -5.55
N CYS A 172 -4.96 -14.89 -5.71
CA CYS A 172 -6.36 -14.65 -5.35
C CYS A 172 -7.19 -14.31 -6.59
N GLY A 173 -8.22 -15.08 -6.86
CA GLY A 173 -9.12 -14.90 -8.01
C GLY A 173 -10.24 -13.87 -7.81
N MET A 174 -10.27 -13.14 -6.69
CA MET A 174 -11.39 -12.28 -6.32
C MET A 174 -11.66 -11.17 -7.32
N LEU A 175 -10.59 -10.57 -7.89
CA LEU A 175 -10.72 -9.52 -8.88
C LEU A 175 -11.44 -10.02 -10.15
N SER A 176 -11.02 -11.16 -10.69
CA SER A 176 -11.68 -11.79 -11.84
C SER A 176 -13.11 -12.21 -11.53
N LEU A 177 -13.35 -12.77 -10.34
CA LEU A 177 -14.66 -13.21 -9.91
C LEU A 177 -15.65 -12.05 -9.83
N HIS A 178 -15.29 -10.99 -9.13
CA HIS A 178 -16.16 -9.82 -8.95
C HIS A 178 -16.42 -9.09 -10.27
N ALA A 179 -15.41 -8.93 -11.12
CA ALA A 179 -15.60 -8.29 -12.42
C ALA A 179 -16.39 -9.16 -13.41
N GLY A 180 -16.38 -10.49 -13.24
CA GLY A 180 -17.15 -11.43 -14.08
C GLY A 180 -18.61 -11.59 -13.66
N ILE A 181 -18.98 -11.20 -12.44
CA ILE A 181 -20.35 -11.24 -11.92
C ILE A 181 -21.06 -9.89 -12.14
N ALA A 182 -20.30 -8.77 -12.15
CA ALA A 182 -20.83 -7.43 -12.34
C ALA A 182 -21.35 -7.24 -13.77
#